data_1a64bf44edf4d349798d7e97891a17a5
#
_entry.id   1a64bf44edf4d349798d7e97891a17a5
#
_cell.length_a   1.000
_cell.length_b   1.000
_cell.length_c   1.000
_cell.angle_alpha   90.00
_cell.angle_beta   90.00
_cell.angle_gamma   90.00
#
_symmetry.space_group_name_H-M   'P 1'
#
loop_
_entity.id
_entity.type
_entity.pdbx_description
1 polymer ?
#
loop_
_entity_poly.entity_id
_entity_poly.type
_entity_poly.pdbx_seq_one_letter_code
_entity_poly.pdbx_strand_id
1 'polypeptide(L)'
;MNKFYYLTGLLIGFVMLVVGQLPGEKTRMVVCDVGQGDAILIIKGRNQVLVDGGPSGEKVLACLGEHVPFWDRTIELIVLSNTDYDHLNGLSSVVERYEVIQFVTSDGVHSSDSLSKLIDRLDLARIKVVAVERGDVIKVGQGDTMSQLIFEVLWPPMTNQQNVAIFSGQMEESQREQILGASAKRGDLNERSVVLYLLEGGVKVLLNADSGDQTEKELIKLGNLPDIDILKVGHHGSKYASTTEYLDKIKPELAIISVGAKNSYGHPTN
;
A
#
# COMPACT_ATOMS: atom_id res chain seq x y z
N MET A 1 -31.35 2.33 -42.79
CA MET A 1 -31.68 3.19 -41.63
C MET A 1 -31.31 2.56 -40.28
N ASN A 2 -31.60 1.30 -40.04
CA ASN A 2 -31.39 0.66 -38.71
C ASN A 2 -29.89 0.59 -38.24
N LYS A 3 -28.92 0.35 -39.12
CA LYS A 3 -27.51 0.26 -38.75
C LYS A 3 -26.93 1.56 -38.18
N PHE A 4 -27.40 2.70 -38.70
CA PHE A 4 -26.98 4.01 -38.20
C PHE A 4 -27.41 4.25 -36.75
N TYR A 5 -28.67 3.95 -36.42
CA TYR A 5 -29.18 4.11 -35.04
C TYR A 5 -28.48 3.17 -34.05
N TYR A 6 -28.14 1.94 -34.46
CA TYR A 6 -27.36 1.01 -33.60
C TYR A 6 -25.96 1.54 -33.34
N LEU A 7 -25.26 2.04 -34.37
CA LEU A 7 -23.92 2.61 -34.22
C LEU A 7 -23.95 3.87 -33.32
N THR A 8 -24.96 4.73 -33.50
CA THR A 8 -25.10 5.92 -32.66
C THR A 8 -25.41 5.54 -31.21
N GLY A 9 -26.27 4.54 -30.97
CA GLY A 9 -26.57 4.04 -29.63
C GLY A 9 -25.34 3.44 -28.94
N LEU A 10 -24.54 2.65 -29.66
CA LEU A 10 -23.27 2.10 -29.15
C LEU A 10 -22.26 3.20 -28.82
N LEU A 11 -22.14 4.23 -29.68
CA LEU A 11 -21.25 5.35 -29.42
C LEU A 11 -21.67 6.14 -28.18
N ILE A 12 -22.96 6.44 -28.03
CA ILE A 12 -23.47 7.13 -26.85
C ILE A 12 -23.23 6.30 -25.59
N GLY A 13 -23.52 4.99 -25.63
CA GLY A 13 -23.25 4.08 -24.53
C GLY A 13 -21.77 4.06 -24.13
N PHE A 14 -20.88 4.01 -25.12
CA PHE A 14 -19.43 4.05 -24.88
C PHE A 14 -18.99 5.40 -24.28
N VAL A 15 -19.50 6.51 -24.80
CA VAL A 15 -19.19 7.85 -24.26
C VAL A 15 -19.70 7.96 -22.80
N MET A 16 -20.90 7.50 -22.49
CA MET A 16 -21.42 7.50 -21.13
C MET A 16 -20.56 6.65 -20.20
N LEU A 17 -20.09 5.49 -20.65
CA LEU A 17 -19.21 4.63 -19.88
C LEU A 17 -17.86 5.30 -19.59
N VAL A 18 -17.28 5.97 -20.59
CA VAL A 18 -16.03 6.74 -20.43
C VAL A 18 -16.22 7.90 -19.46
N VAL A 19 -17.29 8.69 -19.66
CA VAL A 19 -17.58 9.86 -18.81
C VAL A 19 -17.84 9.45 -17.36
N GLY A 20 -18.53 8.32 -17.15
CA GLY A 20 -18.80 7.79 -15.80
C GLY A 20 -17.55 7.32 -15.04
N GLN A 21 -16.44 7.11 -15.76
CA GLN A 21 -15.16 6.70 -15.16
C GLN A 21 -14.10 7.82 -15.16
N LEU A 22 -14.48 9.05 -15.51
CA LEU A 22 -13.55 10.17 -15.42
C LEU A 22 -13.11 10.37 -13.96
N PRO A 23 -11.81 10.65 -13.75
CA PRO A 23 -11.26 10.89 -12.42
C PRO A 23 -12.01 12.01 -11.70
N GLY A 24 -12.46 11.75 -10.48
CA GLY A 24 -13.07 12.77 -9.62
C GLY A 24 -12.00 13.58 -8.87
N GLU A 25 -12.36 14.76 -8.39
CA GLU A 25 -11.46 15.59 -7.57
C GLU A 25 -11.30 15.06 -6.13
N LYS A 26 -12.26 14.25 -5.67
CA LYS A 26 -12.26 13.73 -4.30
C LYS A 26 -11.31 12.54 -4.18
N THR A 27 -10.53 12.54 -3.11
CA THR A 27 -9.73 11.38 -2.73
C THR A 27 -10.63 10.25 -2.26
N ARG A 28 -10.36 9.05 -2.75
CA ARG A 28 -11.03 7.81 -2.34
C ARG A 28 -10.01 6.85 -1.77
N MET A 29 -10.32 6.24 -0.64
CA MET A 29 -9.59 5.12 -0.08
C MET A 29 -10.48 3.88 -0.15
N VAL A 30 -9.98 2.83 -0.75
CA VAL A 30 -10.65 1.53 -0.93
C VAL A 30 -9.84 0.46 -0.24
N VAL A 31 -10.43 -0.20 0.74
CA VAL A 31 -9.85 -1.41 1.34
C VAL A 31 -10.39 -2.59 0.56
N CYS A 32 -9.53 -3.25 -0.18
CA CYS A 32 -9.89 -4.34 -1.09
C CYS A 32 -10.22 -5.62 -0.33
N ASP A 33 -11.28 -6.33 -0.69
CA ASP A 33 -11.54 -7.68 -0.17
C ASP A 33 -10.59 -8.70 -0.79
N VAL A 34 -9.39 -8.76 -0.24
CA VAL A 34 -8.38 -9.76 -0.62
C VAL A 34 -8.43 -11.04 0.22
N GLY A 35 -9.35 -11.11 1.18
CA GLY A 35 -9.43 -12.15 2.20
C GLY A 35 -8.58 -11.80 3.41
N GLN A 36 -7.74 -12.75 3.89
CA GLN A 36 -6.78 -12.45 4.95
C GLN A 36 -5.60 -11.69 4.35
N GLY A 37 -5.30 -10.49 4.84
CA GLY A 37 -4.22 -9.65 4.36
C GLY A 37 -4.64 -8.22 4.02
N ASP A 38 -3.73 -7.42 3.52
CA ASP A 38 -3.94 -6.02 3.20
C ASP A 38 -3.78 -5.73 1.70
N ALA A 39 -4.71 -4.95 1.17
CA ALA A 39 -4.56 -4.23 -0.08
C ALA A 39 -5.42 -2.96 0.00
N ILE A 40 -4.79 -1.80 0.00
CA ILE A 40 -5.48 -0.52 0.14
C ILE A 40 -5.16 0.34 -1.07
N LEU A 41 -6.19 0.70 -1.84
CA LEU A 41 -6.07 1.56 -3.00
C LEU A 41 -6.51 2.98 -2.64
N ILE A 42 -5.62 3.96 -2.86
CA ILE A 42 -5.91 5.38 -2.64
C ILE A 42 -5.85 6.09 -4.00
N ILE A 43 -6.92 6.78 -4.36
CA ILE A 43 -7.08 7.42 -5.67
C ILE A 43 -7.39 8.91 -5.46
N LYS A 44 -6.61 9.78 -6.10
CA LYS A 44 -6.86 11.22 -6.18
C LYS A 44 -6.63 11.70 -7.62
N GLY A 45 -7.71 12.08 -8.28
CA GLY A 45 -7.62 12.37 -9.71
C GLY A 45 -7.15 11.15 -10.50
N ARG A 46 -5.99 11.28 -11.14
CA ARG A 46 -5.31 10.19 -11.86
C ARG A 46 -4.21 9.51 -11.04
N ASN A 47 -3.95 10.01 -9.84
CA ASN A 47 -2.91 9.42 -9.00
C ASN A 47 -3.47 8.23 -8.24
N GLN A 48 -2.82 7.10 -8.38
CA GLN A 48 -3.19 5.83 -7.79
C GLN A 48 -2.04 5.31 -6.94
N VAL A 49 -2.33 5.07 -5.67
CA VAL A 49 -1.40 4.49 -4.70
C VAL A 49 -1.97 3.19 -4.22
N LEU A 50 -1.21 2.12 -4.34
CA LEU A 50 -1.56 0.82 -3.79
C LEU A 50 -0.63 0.51 -2.61
N VAL A 51 -1.21 0.35 -1.42
CA VAL A 51 -0.50 -0.13 -0.24
C VAL A 51 -0.84 -1.61 -0.08
N ASP A 52 0.16 -2.46 -0.25
CA ASP A 52 0.08 -3.91 -0.26
C ASP A 52 -0.77 -4.51 -1.39
N GLY A 53 -0.67 -5.81 -1.59
CA GLY A 53 -1.36 -6.54 -2.65
C GLY A 53 -2.14 -7.76 -2.19
N GLY A 54 -2.15 -8.01 -0.88
CA GLY A 54 -2.82 -9.18 -0.32
C GLY A 54 -2.20 -10.51 -0.74
N PRO A 55 -2.84 -11.62 -0.37
CA PRO A 55 -2.35 -12.98 -0.68
C PRO A 55 -2.68 -13.42 -2.11
N SER A 56 -3.55 -12.71 -2.84
CA SER A 56 -4.10 -13.15 -4.12
C SER A 56 -4.03 -12.09 -5.20
N GLY A 57 -3.25 -12.39 -6.26
CA GLY A 57 -3.19 -11.55 -7.46
C GLY A 57 -4.55 -11.38 -8.14
N GLU A 58 -5.38 -12.43 -8.17
CA GLU A 58 -6.73 -12.37 -8.74
C GLU A 58 -7.60 -11.35 -7.99
N LYS A 59 -7.60 -11.38 -6.66
CA LYS A 59 -8.44 -10.51 -5.85
C LYS A 59 -8.01 -9.05 -5.90
N VAL A 60 -6.70 -8.76 -5.80
CA VAL A 60 -6.22 -7.38 -5.91
C VAL A 60 -6.46 -6.82 -7.31
N LEU A 61 -6.27 -7.64 -8.37
CA LEU A 61 -6.58 -7.22 -9.74
C LEU A 61 -8.07 -7.00 -9.97
N ALA A 62 -8.95 -7.79 -9.34
CA ALA A 62 -10.40 -7.57 -9.38
C ALA A 62 -10.76 -6.22 -8.74
N CYS A 63 -10.22 -5.92 -7.55
CA CYS A 63 -10.40 -4.64 -6.88
C CYS A 63 -9.90 -3.46 -7.74
N LEU A 64 -8.69 -3.56 -8.30
CA LEU A 64 -8.17 -2.54 -9.19
C LEU A 64 -9.05 -2.36 -10.43
N GLY A 65 -9.52 -3.45 -11.03
CA GLY A 65 -10.41 -3.42 -12.20
C GLY A 65 -11.79 -2.80 -11.94
N GLU A 66 -12.25 -2.84 -10.68
CA GLU A 66 -13.51 -2.21 -10.27
C GLU A 66 -13.37 -0.69 -10.03
N HIS A 67 -12.23 -0.26 -9.50
CA HIS A 67 -12.06 1.10 -8.98
C HIS A 67 -11.18 2.00 -9.84
N VAL A 68 -10.32 1.42 -10.68
CA VAL A 68 -9.45 2.13 -11.62
C VAL A 68 -10.11 2.15 -13.00
N PRO A 69 -10.14 3.30 -13.71
CA PRO A 69 -10.68 3.35 -15.06
C PRO A 69 -10.01 2.32 -15.98
N PHE A 70 -10.80 1.63 -16.84
CA PHE A 70 -10.29 0.52 -17.65
C PHE A 70 -9.19 0.93 -18.66
N TRP A 71 -9.09 2.22 -19.00
CA TRP A 71 -8.05 2.78 -19.87
C TRP A 71 -6.81 3.24 -19.10
N ASP A 72 -6.90 3.39 -17.77
CA ASP A 72 -5.77 3.74 -16.93
C ASP A 72 -5.06 2.46 -16.48
N ARG A 73 -3.79 2.35 -16.82
CA ARG A 73 -2.96 1.20 -16.51
C ARG A 73 -1.74 1.58 -15.68
N THR A 74 -1.78 2.76 -15.07
CA THR A 74 -0.68 3.29 -14.27
C THR A 74 -1.02 3.18 -12.79
N ILE A 75 -0.05 2.76 -12.00
CA ILE A 75 -0.05 2.90 -10.54
C ILE A 75 1.17 3.76 -10.21
N GLU A 76 0.94 4.97 -9.74
CA GLU A 76 2.02 5.92 -9.48
C GLU A 76 2.94 5.47 -8.35
N LEU A 77 2.37 4.80 -7.33
CA LEU A 77 3.14 4.29 -6.21
C LEU A 77 2.58 2.96 -5.72
N ILE A 78 3.46 1.99 -5.54
CA ILE A 78 3.20 0.83 -4.69
C ILE A 78 4.01 0.97 -3.40
N VAL A 79 3.37 0.76 -2.27
CA VAL A 79 4.01 0.62 -0.97
C VAL A 79 3.85 -0.84 -0.54
N LEU A 80 4.95 -1.56 -0.39
CA LEU A 80 4.96 -2.85 0.30
C LEU A 80 5.30 -2.58 1.77
N SER A 81 4.30 -2.67 2.62
CA SER A 81 4.44 -2.35 4.03
C SER A 81 5.15 -3.43 4.82
N ASN A 82 4.95 -4.70 4.45
CA ASN A 82 5.49 -5.88 5.08
C ASN A 82 5.76 -6.96 4.01
N THR A 83 6.78 -7.78 4.19
CA THR A 83 7.14 -8.86 3.25
C THR A 83 6.46 -10.21 3.56
N ASP A 84 5.50 -10.23 4.47
CA ASP A 84 4.68 -11.42 4.69
C ASP A 84 3.75 -11.69 3.50
N TYR A 85 3.40 -12.96 3.34
CA TYR A 85 2.67 -13.45 2.17
C TYR A 85 1.36 -12.72 1.90
N ASP A 86 0.64 -12.37 2.95
CA ASP A 86 -0.68 -11.72 2.89
C ASP A 86 -0.63 -10.20 2.63
N HIS A 87 0.56 -9.65 2.42
CA HIS A 87 0.80 -8.28 1.94
C HIS A 87 1.39 -8.28 0.54
N LEU A 88 2.32 -9.18 0.28
CA LEU A 88 3.20 -9.08 -0.88
C LEU A 88 2.76 -9.93 -2.08
N ASN A 89 2.09 -11.09 -1.87
CA ASN A 89 1.97 -12.10 -2.92
C ASN A 89 1.19 -11.63 -4.16
N GLY A 90 0.18 -10.80 -3.97
CA GLY A 90 -0.62 -10.23 -5.06
C GLY A 90 0.12 -9.22 -5.93
N LEU A 91 1.16 -8.56 -5.39
CA LEU A 91 1.87 -7.48 -6.09
C LEU A 91 2.57 -7.93 -7.37
N SER A 92 3.05 -9.16 -7.44
CA SER A 92 3.64 -9.71 -8.67
C SER A 92 2.67 -9.63 -9.84
N SER A 93 1.38 -9.91 -9.61
CA SER A 93 0.33 -9.82 -10.63
C SER A 93 -0.01 -8.38 -11.00
N VAL A 94 0.11 -7.45 -10.05
CA VAL A 94 -0.08 -6.02 -10.31
C VAL A 94 1.03 -5.49 -11.21
N VAL A 95 2.29 -5.77 -10.89
CA VAL A 95 3.46 -5.37 -11.69
C VAL A 95 3.42 -5.95 -13.11
N GLU A 96 2.80 -7.10 -13.31
CA GLU A 96 2.60 -7.68 -14.66
C GLU A 96 1.53 -6.96 -15.49
N ARG A 97 0.55 -6.33 -14.84
CA ARG A 97 -0.64 -5.78 -15.50
C ARG A 97 -0.68 -4.28 -15.57
N TYR A 98 0.02 -3.60 -14.67
CA TYR A 98 0.04 -2.15 -14.55
C TYR A 98 1.46 -1.62 -14.74
N GLU A 99 1.57 -0.44 -15.29
CA GLU A 99 2.80 0.34 -15.28
C GLU A 99 2.96 0.95 -13.89
N VAL A 100 3.99 0.53 -13.15
CA VAL A 100 4.29 1.03 -11.81
C VAL A 100 5.42 2.04 -11.90
N ILE A 101 5.17 3.26 -11.44
CA ILE A 101 6.16 4.35 -11.55
C ILE A 101 7.19 4.26 -10.43
N GLN A 102 6.74 3.98 -9.20
CA GLN A 102 7.61 3.89 -8.04
C GLN A 102 7.15 2.77 -7.11
N PHE A 103 8.12 2.08 -6.53
CA PHE A 103 7.90 1.05 -5.53
C PHE A 103 8.70 1.38 -4.28
N VAL A 104 8.05 1.40 -3.12
CA VAL A 104 8.71 1.63 -1.84
C VAL A 104 8.42 0.49 -0.87
N THR A 105 9.37 0.21 0.02
CA THR A 105 9.24 -0.80 1.06
C THR A 105 10.12 -0.44 2.27
N SER A 106 10.05 -1.20 3.35
CA SER A 106 11.02 -1.10 4.45
C SER A 106 12.33 -1.83 4.10
N ASP A 107 13.36 -1.61 4.90
CA ASP A 107 14.61 -2.38 4.86
C ASP A 107 14.47 -3.76 5.54
N GLY A 108 13.35 -4.01 6.22
CA GLY A 108 13.02 -5.29 6.84
C GLY A 108 12.44 -6.26 5.81
N VAL A 109 13.27 -7.13 5.26
CA VAL A 109 12.83 -8.12 4.28
C VAL A 109 13.03 -9.54 4.80
N HIS A 110 12.09 -10.42 4.47
CA HIS A 110 12.19 -11.86 4.70
C HIS A 110 12.26 -12.58 3.36
N SER A 111 13.32 -13.37 3.16
CA SER A 111 13.48 -14.15 1.95
C SER A 111 12.37 -15.18 1.81
N SER A 112 11.65 -15.13 0.70
CA SER A 112 10.60 -16.07 0.33
C SER A 112 10.51 -16.20 -1.19
N ASP A 113 9.90 -17.28 -1.67
CA ASP A 113 9.66 -17.47 -3.11
C ASP A 113 8.79 -16.34 -3.69
N SER A 114 7.85 -15.83 -2.91
CA SER A 114 6.99 -14.72 -3.34
C SER A 114 7.78 -13.41 -3.48
N LEU A 115 8.69 -13.14 -2.55
CA LEU A 115 9.56 -11.97 -2.63
C LEU A 115 10.52 -12.08 -3.81
N SER A 116 11.13 -13.26 -4.02
CA SER A 116 12.02 -13.48 -5.16
C SER A 116 11.30 -13.23 -6.49
N LYS A 117 10.09 -13.75 -6.65
CA LYS A 117 9.26 -13.52 -7.84
C LYS A 117 8.92 -12.05 -8.04
N LEU A 118 8.59 -11.33 -6.96
CA LEU A 118 8.29 -9.90 -7.04
C LEU A 118 9.54 -9.11 -7.46
N ILE A 119 10.70 -9.40 -6.87
CA ILE A 119 11.97 -8.76 -7.24
C ILE A 119 12.29 -8.99 -8.72
N ASP A 120 12.14 -10.23 -9.22
CA ASP A 120 12.34 -10.54 -10.64
C ASP A 120 11.44 -9.70 -11.56
N ARG A 121 10.17 -9.49 -11.15
CA ARG A 121 9.22 -8.66 -11.92
C ARG A 121 9.55 -7.19 -11.89
N LEU A 122 9.96 -6.68 -10.72
CA LEU A 122 10.36 -5.27 -10.56
C LEU A 122 11.61 -4.97 -11.40
N ASP A 123 12.59 -5.87 -11.37
CA ASP A 123 13.83 -5.75 -12.16
C ASP A 123 13.55 -5.80 -13.68
N LEU A 124 12.76 -6.78 -14.11
CA LEU A 124 12.35 -6.91 -15.52
C LEU A 124 11.60 -5.66 -16.01
N ALA A 125 10.73 -5.11 -15.18
CA ALA A 125 9.98 -3.89 -15.49
C ALA A 125 10.80 -2.60 -15.28
N ARG A 126 12.04 -2.69 -14.79
CA ARG A 126 12.92 -1.56 -14.47
C ARG A 126 12.31 -0.54 -13.51
N ILE A 127 11.53 -1.04 -12.55
CA ILE A 127 10.86 -0.21 -11.56
C ILE A 127 11.87 0.16 -10.47
N LYS A 128 11.91 1.46 -10.15
CA LYS A 128 12.74 1.97 -9.05
C LYS A 128 12.15 1.53 -7.72
N VAL A 129 12.93 0.78 -6.94
CA VAL A 129 12.59 0.38 -5.56
C VAL A 129 13.36 1.25 -4.58
N VAL A 130 12.67 1.80 -3.58
CA VAL A 130 13.25 2.66 -2.55
C VAL A 130 12.89 2.12 -1.18
N ALA A 131 13.88 1.93 -0.32
CA ALA A 131 13.64 1.68 1.09
C ALA A 131 13.28 3.01 1.78
N VAL A 132 12.27 2.97 2.63
CA VAL A 132 11.81 4.15 3.38
C VAL A 132 11.97 3.96 4.87
N GLU A 133 12.22 5.06 5.56
CA GLU A 133 12.37 5.11 7.01
C GLU A 133 11.66 6.35 7.59
N ARG A 134 11.54 6.37 8.90
CA ARG A 134 10.85 7.46 9.61
C ARG A 134 11.39 8.84 9.22
N GLY A 135 10.46 9.75 8.91
CA GLY A 135 10.75 11.12 8.51
C GLY A 135 10.80 11.30 7.00
N ASP A 136 10.78 10.21 6.22
CA ASP A 136 10.64 10.32 4.77
C ASP A 136 9.26 10.84 4.39
N VAL A 137 9.22 11.62 3.30
CA VAL A 137 7.99 12.14 2.73
C VAL A 137 7.85 11.66 1.29
N ILE A 138 6.80 10.91 1.03
CA ILE A 138 6.50 10.36 -0.29
C ILE A 138 5.44 11.25 -0.95
N LYS A 139 5.78 11.83 -2.11
CA LYS A 139 4.86 12.67 -2.88
C LYS A 139 4.47 11.97 -4.16
N VAL A 140 3.16 11.86 -4.39
CA VAL A 140 2.58 11.20 -5.57
C VAL A 140 1.76 12.21 -6.35
N GLY A 141 2.02 12.31 -7.65
CA GLY A 141 1.37 13.26 -8.56
C GLY A 141 2.26 14.44 -8.90
N GLN A 142 1.86 15.16 -9.96
CA GLN A 142 2.54 16.34 -10.48
C GLN A 142 1.69 17.59 -10.24
N GLY A 143 2.34 18.75 -10.21
CA GLY A 143 1.65 20.05 -10.05
C GLY A 143 1.72 20.58 -8.62
N ASP A 144 0.66 21.27 -8.21
CA ASP A 144 0.56 21.86 -6.88
C ASP A 144 0.21 20.82 -5.80
N THR A 145 0.33 21.21 -4.54
CA THR A 145 0.04 20.34 -3.39
C THR A 145 -1.43 19.88 -3.35
N MET A 146 -2.34 20.59 -4.00
CA MET A 146 -3.76 20.24 -4.05
C MET A 146 -4.02 19.01 -4.93
N SER A 147 -3.16 18.74 -5.93
CA SER A 147 -3.26 17.58 -6.82
C SER A 147 -2.40 16.39 -6.36
N GLN A 148 -1.54 16.58 -5.38
CA GLN A 148 -0.64 15.53 -4.88
C GLN A 148 -1.26 14.78 -3.69
N LEU A 149 -0.89 13.49 -3.54
CA LEU A 149 -0.97 12.75 -2.29
C LEU A 149 0.38 12.82 -1.59
N ILE A 150 0.39 13.17 -0.32
CA ILE A 150 1.62 13.33 0.46
C ILE A 150 1.54 12.43 1.68
N PHE A 151 2.41 11.42 1.72
CA PHE A 151 2.53 10.49 2.82
C PHE A 151 3.77 10.83 3.64
N GLU A 152 3.61 10.82 4.96
CA GLU A 152 4.72 10.85 5.91
C GLU A 152 4.96 9.43 6.42
N VAL A 153 6.21 8.97 6.38
CA VAL A 153 6.62 7.68 6.94
C VAL A 153 6.90 7.86 8.42
N LEU A 154 6.09 7.24 9.27
CA LEU A 154 6.26 7.29 10.72
C LEU A 154 7.14 6.14 11.24
N TRP A 155 7.25 5.05 10.48
CA TRP A 155 8.02 3.85 10.81
C TRP A 155 8.38 3.09 9.53
N PRO A 156 9.50 2.34 9.45
CA PRO A 156 10.44 1.94 10.51
C PRO A 156 11.38 3.05 10.98
N PRO A 157 12.11 2.84 12.12
CA PRO A 157 13.05 3.82 12.63
C PRO A 157 14.21 4.04 11.66
N MET A 158 14.83 5.21 11.73
CA MET A 158 16.03 5.52 10.95
C MET A 158 17.13 4.51 11.25
N THR A 159 17.68 3.93 10.20
CA THR A 159 18.89 3.12 10.31
C THR A 159 20.08 4.01 10.05
N ASN A 160 21.12 3.95 10.91
CA ASN A 160 22.39 4.69 10.72
C ASN A 160 23.18 4.21 9.48
N GLN A 161 22.62 3.34 8.68
CA GLN A 161 23.19 2.89 7.43
C GLN A 161 22.72 3.82 6.32
N GLN A 162 23.61 4.66 5.83
CA GLN A 162 23.43 5.53 4.64
C GLN A 162 23.24 4.73 3.33
N ASN A 163 22.72 3.54 3.41
CA ASN A 163 22.44 2.65 2.29
C ASN A 163 20.92 2.53 2.09
N VAL A 164 20.29 3.64 1.78
CA VAL A 164 19.03 3.57 1.05
C VAL A 164 19.36 2.92 -0.28
N ALA A 165 19.06 1.64 -0.40
CA ALA A 165 19.23 0.93 -1.65
C ALA A 165 18.23 1.53 -2.66
N ILE A 166 18.67 2.58 -3.37
CA ILE A 166 17.95 3.12 -4.50
C ILE A 166 18.25 2.18 -5.66
N PHE A 167 17.36 1.24 -5.90
CA PHE A 167 17.45 0.40 -7.08
C PHE A 167 16.91 1.18 -8.28
N SER A 168 17.78 1.84 -9.00
CA SER A 168 17.45 2.45 -10.29
C SER A 168 18.15 1.68 -11.40
N GLY A 169 17.41 0.85 -12.11
CA GLY A 169 17.95 0.02 -13.19
C GLY A 169 18.18 -1.43 -12.77
N GLN A 170 18.83 -2.23 -13.60
CA GLN A 170 19.13 -3.63 -13.30
C GLN A 170 19.82 -3.74 -11.94
N MET A 171 19.20 -4.50 -11.03
CA MET A 171 19.83 -4.83 -9.74
C MET A 171 21.12 -5.58 -9.99
N GLU A 172 22.23 -5.12 -9.38
CA GLU A 172 23.44 -5.93 -9.33
C GLU A 172 23.18 -7.19 -8.48
N GLU A 173 23.81 -8.31 -8.84
CA GLU A 173 23.64 -9.59 -8.17
C GLU A 173 23.95 -9.47 -6.66
N SER A 174 24.95 -8.66 -6.29
CA SER A 174 25.29 -8.36 -4.89
C SER A 174 24.15 -7.69 -4.11
N GLN A 175 23.39 -6.80 -4.75
CA GLN A 175 22.23 -6.12 -4.16
C GLN A 175 21.06 -7.09 -4.00
N ARG A 176 20.85 -7.94 -5.00
CA ARG A 176 19.86 -8.99 -4.99
C ARG A 176 20.13 -10.01 -3.88
N GLU A 177 21.38 -10.47 -3.75
CA GLU A 177 21.83 -11.34 -2.67
C GLU A 177 21.66 -10.69 -1.30
N GLN A 178 21.92 -9.40 -1.18
CA GLN A 178 21.73 -8.65 0.07
C GLN A 178 20.25 -8.60 0.49
N ILE A 179 19.32 -8.37 -0.45
CA ILE A 179 17.89 -8.37 -0.18
C ILE A 179 17.40 -9.79 0.14
N LEU A 180 17.77 -10.77 -0.67
CA LEU A 180 17.35 -12.17 -0.49
C LEU A 180 18.05 -12.85 0.68
N GLY A 181 19.26 -12.39 1.03
CA GLY A 181 20.06 -12.90 2.14
C GLY A 181 19.73 -12.27 3.51
N ALA A 182 18.95 -11.19 3.53
CA ALA A 182 18.54 -10.55 4.76
C ALA A 182 17.54 -11.45 5.50
N SER A 183 18.02 -12.13 6.54
CA SER A 183 17.22 -13.04 7.37
C SER A 183 16.71 -12.31 8.60
N ALA A 184 15.68 -11.47 8.45
CA ALA A 184 14.92 -11.01 9.61
C ALA A 184 14.14 -12.19 10.21
N LYS A 185 14.11 -12.31 11.54
CA LYS A 185 13.22 -13.27 12.20
C LYS A 185 11.78 -12.83 11.96
N ARG A 186 10.87 -13.78 11.73
CA ARG A 186 9.47 -13.51 11.37
C ARG A 186 8.74 -12.56 12.35
N GLY A 187 9.09 -12.58 13.66
CA GLY A 187 8.56 -11.64 14.65
C GLY A 187 9.10 -10.21 14.50
N ASP A 188 10.26 -10.04 13.86
CA ASP A 188 10.88 -8.73 13.66
C ASP A 188 10.28 -8.01 12.42
N LEU A 189 9.61 -8.73 11.51
CA LEU A 189 9.04 -8.16 10.28
C LEU A 189 7.87 -7.23 10.58
N ASN A 190 6.96 -7.65 11.44
CA ASN A 190 5.81 -6.84 11.82
C ASN A 190 6.25 -5.55 12.51
N GLU A 191 7.31 -5.64 13.34
CA GLU A 191 7.91 -4.46 13.99
C GLU A 191 8.71 -3.56 13.04
N ARG A 192 8.85 -3.94 11.78
CA ARG A 192 9.47 -3.14 10.72
C ARG A 192 8.49 -2.79 9.60
N SER A 193 7.20 -3.03 9.80
CA SER A 193 6.15 -2.64 8.85
C SER A 193 6.16 -1.14 8.61
N VAL A 194 5.93 -0.72 7.37
CA VAL A 194 5.84 0.71 7.03
C VAL A 194 4.55 1.28 7.57
N VAL A 195 4.65 2.20 8.53
CA VAL A 195 3.52 2.96 9.04
C VAL A 195 3.45 4.30 8.31
N LEU A 196 2.31 4.56 7.65
CA LEU A 196 2.10 5.75 6.84
C LEU A 196 1.04 6.66 7.47
N TYR A 197 1.34 7.95 7.48
CA TYR A 197 0.39 9.00 7.79
C TYR A 197 0.07 9.78 6.51
N LEU A 198 -1.22 10.02 6.27
CA LEU A 198 -1.72 10.83 5.17
C LEU A 198 -2.66 11.91 5.73
N LEU A 199 -2.38 13.17 5.43
CA LEU A 199 -3.31 14.28 5.64
C LEU A 199 -3.89 14.70 4.30
N GLU A 200 -5.18 14.46 4.09
CA GLU A 200 -5.83 14.71 2.82
C GLU A 200 -7.20 15.39 3.00
N GLY A 201 -7.34 16.59 2.46
CA GLY A 201 -8.59 17.35 2.58
C GLY A 201 -9.00 17.66 4.04
N GLY A 202 -8.05 17.71 4.96
CA GLY A 202 -8.26 17.88 6.39
C GLY A 202 -8.50 16.57 7.15
N VAL A 203 -8.63 15.44 6.44
CA VAL A 203 -8.79 14.10 7.05
C VAL A 203 -7.42 13.47 7.29
N LYS A 204 -7.20 12.99 8.50
CA LYS A 204 -5.96 12.35 8.97
C LYS A 204 -6.13 10.84 8.96
N VAL A 205 -5.38 10.18 8.10
CA VAL A 205 -5.40 8.73 7.92
C VAL A 205 -4.11 8.12 8.42
N LEU A 206 -4.19 7.06 9.21
CA LEU A 206 -3.05 6.30 9.70
C LEU A 206 -3.17 4.84 9.23
N LEU A 207 -2.17 4.39 8.48
CA LEU A 207 -2.08 3.03 7.98
C LEU A 207 -0.97 2.30 8.75
N ASN A 208 -1.37 1.43 9.67
CA ASN A 208 -0.45 0.75 10.59
C ASN A 208 0.17 -0.53 10.02
N ALA A 209 -0.28 -0.99 8.85
CA ALA A 209 0.16 -2.28 8.31
C ALA A 209 0.03 -3.40 9.38
N ASP A 210 1.10 -4.18 9.61
CA ASP A 210 1.14 -5.23 10.64
C ASP A 210 1.95 -4.84 11.88
N SER A 211 2.17 -3.53 12.09
CA SER A 211 2.86 -3.06 13.29
C SER A 211 2.16 -3.55 14.57
N GLY A 212 2.97 -3.98 15.53
CA GLY A 212 2.54 -4.49 16.81
C GLY A 212 2.77 -3.53 17.97
N ASP A 213 2.61 -4.04 19.19
CA ASP A 213 2.68 -3.27 20.43
C ASP A 213 4.05 -2.63 20.70
N GLN A 214 5.13 -3.19 20.17
CA GLN A 214 6.47 -2.60 20.29
C GLN A 214 6.59 -1.35 19.44
N THR A 215 6.16 -1.41 18.17
CA THR A 215 6.12 -0.25 17.26
C THR A 215 5.22 0.84 17.84
N GLU A 216 4.04 0.50 18.35
CA GLU A 216 3.10 1.45 18.96
C GLU A 216 3.73 2.19 20.15
N LYS A 217 4.44 1.48 21.04
CA LYS A 217 5.16 2.07 22.16
C LYS A 217 6.25 3.04 21.70
N GLU A 218 6.98 2.70 20.64
CA GLU A 218 8.00 3.60 20.09
C GLU A 218 7.35 4.84 19.46
N LEU A 219 6.26 4.69 18.69
CA LEU A 219 5.51 5.81 18.13
C LEU A 219 4.97 6.76 19.21
N ILE A 220 4.45 6.23 20.32
CA ILE A 220 4.02 7.05 21.47
C ILE A 220 5.19 7.84 22.06
N LYS A 221 6.35 7.21 22.27
CA LYS A 221 7.56 7.86 22.81
C LYS A 221 8.05 9.01 21.95
N LEU A 222 7.83 8.96 20.64
CA LEU A 222 8.18 10.04 19.72
C LEU A 222 7.38 11.33 20.00
N GLY A 223 6.21 11.21 20.63
CA GLY A 223 5.45 12.33 21.18
C GLY A 223 4.65 13.16 20.16
N ASN A 224 4.77 12.90 18.87
CA ASN A 224 4.22 13.72 17.79
C ASN A 224 3.02 13.10 17.08
N LEU A 225 2.40 12.05 17.65
CA LEU A 225 1.21 11.44 17.05
C LEU A 225 0.01 12.40 17.19
N PRO A 226 -0.61 12.82 16.07
CA PRO A 226 -1.85 13.60 16.11
C PRO A 226 -3.05 12.71 16.47
N ASP A 227 -4.17 13.33 16.85
CA ASP A 227 -5.47 12.65 16.80
C ASP A 227 -5.73 12.23 15.34
N ILE A 228 -6.28 11.03 15.12
CA ILE A 228 -6.46 10.41 13.80
C ILE A 228 -7.96 10.29 13.50
N ASP A 229 -8.38 10.63 12.28
CA ASP A 229 -9.76 10.46 11.88
C ASP A 229 -10.03 9.01 11.42
N ILE A 230 -9.11 8.44 10.62
CA ILE A 230 -9.25 7.08 10.09
C ILE A 230 -8.00 6.25 10.42
N LEU A 231 -8.18 5.16 11.12
CA LEU A 231 -7.13 4.18 11.43
C LEU A 231 -7.36 2.89 10.64
N LYS A 232 -6.38 2.46 9.85
CA LYS A 232 -6.25 1.04 9.50
C LYS A 232 -5.58 0.33 10.68
N VAL A 233 -6.33 -0.54 11.32
CA VAL A 233 -5.91 -1.29 12.51
C VAL A 233 -4.69 -2.14 12.22
N GLY A 234 -3.71 -2.17 13.13
CA GLY A 234 -2.50 -2.96 12.99
C GLY A 234 -2.79 -4.46 12.99
N HIS A 235 -2.02 -5.21 12.22
CA HIS A 235 -1.95 -6.66 12.21
C HIS A 235 -3.33 -7.34 12.23
N HIS A 236 -4.24 -6.89 11.35
CA HIS A 236 -5.58 -7.44 11.13
C HIS A 236 -6.44 -7.53 12.41
N GLY A 237 -6.18 -6.71 13.42
CA GLY A 237 -6.84 -6.76 14.72
C GLY A 237 -6.30 -7.88 15.63
N SER A 238 -5.02 -8.19 15.53
CA SER A 238 -4.32 -9.08 16.45
C SER A 238 -4.33 -8.53 17.88
N LYS A 239 -4.38 -9.39 18.88
CA LYS A 239 -4.25 -9.02 20.30
C LYS A 239 -2.91 -8.35 20.67
N TYR A 240 -1.94 -8.38 19.77
CA TYR A 240 -0.63 -7.75 19.93
C TYR A 240 -0.52 -6.40 19.21
N ALA A 241 -1.63 -5.86 18.74
CA ALA A 241 -1.70 -4.56 18.09
C ALA A 241 -2.89 -3.76 18.63
N SER A 242 -2.90 -2.46 18.35
CA SER A 242 -3.94 -1.52 18.74
C SER A 242 -4.16 -1.51 20.26
N THR A 243 -3.05 -1.34 20.99
CA THR A 243 -3.05 -1.27 22.45
C THR A 243 -3.90 -0.10 22.95
N THR A 244 -4.51 -0.25 24.12
CA THR A 244 -5.34 0.80 24.74
C THR A 244 -4.56 2.13 24.83
N GLU A 245 -3.29 2.08 25.26
CA GLU A 245 -2.44 3.27 25.38
C GLU A 245 -2.27 3.97 24.01
N TYR A 246 -2.09 3.20 22.93
CA TYR A 246 -1.95 3.74 21.60
C TYR A 246 -3.26 4.35 21.10
N LEU A 247 -4.38 3.64 21.25
CA LEU A 247 -5.70 4.13 20.84
C LEU A 247 -6.11 5.39 21.64
N ASP A 248 -5.84 5.45 22.94
CA ASP A 248 -6.08 6.63 23.78
C ASP A 248 -5.23 7.83 23.32
N LYS A 249 -4.06 7.57 22.73
CA LYS A 249 -3.17 8.60 22.20
C LYS A 249 -3.65 9.16 20.86
N ILE A 250 -4.02 8.29 19.91
CA ILE A 250 -4.39 8.68 18.54
C ILE A 250 -5.90 8.93 18.35
N LYS A 251 -6.76 8.42 19.22
CA LYS A 251 -8.23 8.63 19.29
C LYS A 251 -8.93 8.53 17.93
N PRO A 252 -8.85 7.42 17.22
CA PRO A 252 -9.43 7.31 15.90
C PRO A 252 -10.96 7.45 15.93
N GLU A 253 -11.54 8.23 15.00
CA GLU A 253 -12.99 8.33 14.83
C GLU A 253 -13.55 7.09 14.12
N LEU A 254 -12.78 6.54 13.17
CA LEU A 254 -13.09 5.34 12.41
C LEU A 254 -11.90 4.39 12.43
N ALA A 255 -12.14 3.13 12.79
CA ALA A 255 -11.16 2.06 12.69
C ALA A 255 -11.59 1.04 11.63
N ILE A 256 -10.68 0.70 10.72
CA ILE A 256 -10.89 -0.28 9.64
C ILE A 256 -10.01 -1.49 9.91
N ILE A 257 -10.60 -2.67 9.94
CA ILE A 257 -9.91 -3.94 10.11
C ILE A 257 -9.99 -4.71 8.78
N SER A 258 -8.85 -4.89 8.13
CA SER A 258 -8.74 -5.74 6.95
C SER A 258 -8.44 -7.16 7.42
N VAL A 259 -9.41 -8.05 7.29
CA VAL A 259 -9.30 -9.42 7.83
C VAL A 259 -10.20 -10.38 7.06
N GLY A 260 -9.74 -11.61 6.86
CA GLY A 260 -10.54 -12.65 6.21
C GLY A 260 -11.64 -13.19 7.13
N ALA A 261 -12.88 -13.23 6.65
CA ALA A 261 -14.02 -13.73 7.42
C ALA A 261 -13.86 -15.17 7.94
N LYS A 262 -13.01 -15.97 7.29
CA LYS A 262 -12.70 -17.37 7.65
C LYS A 262 -11.21 -17.55 7.96
N ASN A 263 -10.56 -16.53 8.54
CA ASN A 263 -9.15 -16.65 8.89
C ASN A 263 -8.93 -17.69 10.00
N SER A 264 -7.75 -18.32 9.99
CA SER A 264 -7.35 -19.32 10.99
C SER A 264 -6.64 -18.72 12.21
N TYR A 265 -6.40 -17.40 12.20
CA TYR A 265 -5.64 -16.69 13.25
C TYR A 265 -6.51 -16.26 14.42
N GLY A 266 -7.84 -16.30 14.26
CA GLY A 266 -8.78 -15.82 15.27
C GLY A 266 -8.85 -14.29 15.34
N HIS A 267 -8.49 -13.61 14.26
CA HIS A 267 -8.61 -12.16 14.15
C HIS A 267 -10.01 -11.76 13.63
N PRO A 268 -10.52 -10.55 14.02
CA PRO A 268 -9.97 -9.71 15.07
C PRO A 268 -10.16 -10.35 16.44
N THR A 269 -9.23 -10.09 17.35
CA THR A 269 -9.36 -10.51 18.75
C THR A 269 -10.13 -9.48 19.57
N ASN A 270 -10.85 -9.95 20.61
CA ASN A 270 -11.53 -9.08 21.57
C ASN A 270 -10.53 -8.39 22.49
#